data_53515b095f1207ef4c4edb17f2504715
#
_entry.id   53515b095f1207ef4c4edb17f2504715
#
_cell.length_a   1.000
_cell.length_b   1.000
_cell.length_c   1.000
_cell.angle_alpha   90.00
_cell.angle_beta   90.00
_cell.angle_gamma   90.00
#
_symmetry.space_group_name_H-M   'P 1'
#
loop_
_entity.id
_entity.type
_entity.pdbx_description
1 polymer ?
#
loop_
_entity_poly.entity_id
_entity_poly.type
_entity_poly.pdbx_seq_one_letter_code
_entity_poly.pdbx_strand_id
1 'polypeptide(L)'
;MKKSSMMRLVMAVALLLAVNVNVMADNLRLGGSIVGKIESNGDVRINGSIVGRFESNGDIRVNGSIVGRIENNGDIRKNGSIIGRVESNNDVRINGSIVGRVENNGDIRYKGSIIGRAEQMTNVRRVAVMYFFPFFNLK
;
A
#
# COMPACT_ATOMS: atom_id res chain seq x y z
N MET A 1 -0.44 -46.40 -5.70
CA MET A 1 0.47 -45.71 -6.60
C MET A 1 -0.22 -44.56 -7.34
N LYS A 2 -1.36 -44.80 -7.97
CA LYS A 2 -2.11 -43.75 -8.68
C LYS A 2 -2.59 -42.62 -7.76
N LYS A 3 -2.99 -42.93 -6.53
CA LYS A 3 -3.47 -41.93 -5.56
C LYS A 3 -2.37 -40.94 -5.13
N SER A 4 -1.14 -41.40 -4.93
CA SER A 4 -0.05 -40.54 -4.51
C SER A 4 0.40 -39.58 -5.62
N SER A 5 0.33 -40.01 -6.89
CA SER A 5 0.63 -39.14 -8.03
C SER A 5 -0.41 -38.03 -8.20
N MET A 6 -1.69 -38.34 -8.00
CA MET A 6 -2.77 -37.36 -8.07
C MET A 6 -2.67 -36.32 -6.94
N MET A 7 -2.34 -36.77 -5.73
CA MET A 7 -2.15 -35.87 -4.60
C MET A 7 -0.99 -34.90 -4.84
N ARG A 8 0.13 -35.38 -5.39
CA ARG A 8 1.28 -34.53 -5.72
C ARG A 8 0.92 -33.47 -6.76
N LEU A 9 0.15 -33.85 -7.77
CA LEU A 9 -0.28 -32.91 -8.80
C LEU A 9 -1.19 -31.82 -8.22
N VAL A 10 -2.15 -32.18 -7.39
CA VAL A 10 -3.06 -31.21 -6.76
C VAL A 10 -2.29 -30.25 -5.86
N MET A 11 -1.34 -30.72 -5.09
CA MET A 11 -0.50 -29.87 -4.24
C MET A 11 0.34 -28.89 -5.07
N ALA A 12 0.91 -29.35 -6.18
CA ALA A 12 1.71 -28.50 -7.07
C ALA A 12 0.87 -27.38 -7.68
N VAL A 13 -0.36 -27.68 -8.10
CA VAL A 13 -1.29 -26.68 -8.68
C VAL A 13 -1.70 -25.67 -7.61
N ALA A 14 -2.01 -26.10 -6.41
CA ALA A 14 -2.38 -25.21 -5.30
C ALA A 14 -1.22 -24.30 -4.94
N LEU A 15 0.01 -24.79 -4.93
CA LEU A 15 1.20 -23.99 -4.64
C LEU A 15 1.43 -22.92 -5.70
N LEU A 16 1.26 -23.26 -6.99
CA LEU A 16 1.37 -22.30 -8.08
C LEU A 16 0.34 -21.20 -7.99
N LEU A 17 -0.91 -21.52 -7.66
CA LEU A 17 -1.97 -20.53 -7.48
C LEU A 17 -1.65 -19.59 -6.31
N ALA A 18 -1.14 -20.11 -5.20
CA ALA A 18 -0.76 -19.29 -4.05
C ALA A 18 0.39 -18.32 -4.39
N VAL A 19 1.37 -18.74 -5.18
CA VAL A 19 2.48 -17.89 -5.62
C VAL A 19 1.98 -16.78 -6.55
N ASN A 20 1.03 -17.08 -7.45
CA ASN A 20 0.53 -16.10 -8.42
C ASN A 20 -0.28 -14.97 -7.78
N VAL A 21 -0.90 -15.21 -6.62
CA VAL A 21 -1.74 -14.20 -5.93
C VAL A 21 -0.89 -13.07 -5.33
N ASN A 22 0.42 -13.27 -5.10
CA ASN A 22 1.25 -12.35 -4.33
C ASN A 22 2.18 -11.47 -5.17
N VAL A 23 2.02 -11.44 -6.50
CA VAL A 23 3.01 -10.82 -7.40
C VAL A 23 2.57 -9.45 -7.94
N MET A 24 1.45 -8.91 -7.47
CA MET A 24 0.88 -7.67 -8.03
C MET A 24 1.48 -6.44 -7.38
N ALA A 25 2.13 -5.60 -8.18
CA ALA A 25 2.52 -4.25 -7.80
C ALA A 25 1.32 -3.30 -7.96
N ASP A 26 1.33 -2.19 -7.25
CA ASP A 26 0.25 -1.21 -7.28
C ASP A 26 0.74 0.09 -7.91
N ASN A 27 0.30 0.37 -9.13
CA ASN A 27 0.57 1.64 -9.79
C ASN A 27 -0.32 2.73 -9.18
N LEU A 28 0.28 3.89 -8.92
CA LEU A 28 -0.40 5.02 -8.29
C LEU A 28 -0.55 6.14 -9.31
N ARG A 29 -1.79 6.58 -9.50
CA ARG A 29 -2.11 7.67 -10.43
C ARG A 29 -2.47 8.94 -9.68
N LEU A 30 -2.09 10.05 -10.25
CA LEU A 30 -2.46 11.37 -9.79
C LEU A 30 -2.92 12.18 -11.02
N GLY A 31 -4.18 12.62 -11.04
CA GLY A 31 -4.73 13.30 -12.18
C GLY A 31 -4.68 12.53 -13.49
N GLY A 32 -4.76 11.19 -13.41
CA GLY A 32 -4.75 10.32 -14.60
C GLY A 32 -3.38 9.83 -15.05
N SER A 33 -2.30 10.39 -14.51
CA SER A 33 -0.92 9.97 -14.85
C SER A 33 -0.35 9.06 -13.78
N ILE A 34 0.40 8.03 -14.17
CA ILE A 34 1.11 7.17 -13.22
C ILE A 34 2.29 7.97 -12.68
N VAL A 35 2.32 8.18 -11.36
CA VAL A 35 3.36 8.98 -10.69
C VAL A 35 4.21 8.15 -9.75
N GLY A 36 3.77 6.96 -9.40
CA GLY A 36 4.51 6.10 -8.48
C GLY A 36 4.03 4.67 -8.51
N LYS A 37 4.69 3.85 -7.71
CA LYS A 37 4.40 2.43 -7.67
C LYS A 37 4.81 1.86 -6.31
N ILE A 38 3.96 1.02 -5.74
CA ILE A 38 4.34 0.17 -4.60
C ILE A 38 4.55 -1.23 -5.13
N GLU A 39 5.76 -1.74 -5.03
CA GLU A 39 6.06 -3.08 -5.52
C GLU A 39 5.57 -4.16 -4.56
N SER A 40 5.47 -5.39 -5.02
CA SER A 40 4.97 -6.50 -4.21
C SER A 40 5.83 -6.76 -2.97
N ASN A 41 7.12 -6.45 -3.04
CA ASN A 41 8.04 -6.59 -1.90
C ASN A 41 8.00 -5.39 -0.95
N GLY A 42 7.21 -4.36 -1.23
CA GLY A 42 7.09 -3.15 -0.43
C GLY A 42 7.93 -1.97 -0.91
N ASP A 43 8.79 -2.14 -1.90
CA ASP A 43 9.57 -1.03 -2.43
C ASP A 43 8.66 0.04 -3.03
N VAL A 44 9.01 1.30 -2.80
CA VAL A 44 8.29 2.45 -3.32
C VAL A 44 9.12 3.09 -4.42
N ARG A 45 8.52 3.20 -5.62
CA ARG A 45 9.16 3.89 -6.75
C ARG A 45 8.39 5.16 -7.08
N ILE A 46 9.15 6.22 -7.33
CA ILE A 46 8.63 7.49 -7.86
C ILE A 46 9.49 7.86 -9.05
N ASN A 47 8.86 8.10 -10.20
CA ASN A 47 9.55 8.40 -11.46
C ASN A 47 10.61 7.33 -11.79
N GLY A 48 10.29 6.07 -11.51
CA GLY A 48 11.16 4.94 -11.84
C GLY A 48 12.26 4.62 -10.84
N SER A 49 12.51 5.49 -9.86
CA SER A 49 13.57 5.29 -8.87
C SER A 49 13.01 4.79 -7.55
N ILE A 50 13.71 3.86 -6.90
CA ILE A 50 13.33 3.41 -5.55
C ILE A 50 13.67 4.53 -4.58
N VAL A 51 12.64 5.04 -3.87
CA VAL A 51 12.79 6.14 -2.91
C VAL A 51 12.58 5.68 -1.47
N GLY A 52 12.05 4.48 -1.27
CA GLY A 52 11.80 3.96 0.06
C GLY A 52 11.17 2.58 0.04
N ARG A 53 10.65 2.19 1.20
CA ARG A 53 10.11 0.86 1.36
C ARG A 53 9.10 0.79 2.50
N PHE A 54 8.03 0.04 2.29
CA PHE A 54 7.12 -0.40 3.34
C PHE A 54 7.54 -1.79 3.80
N GLU A 55 7.89 -1.93 5.06
CA GLU A 55 8.29 -3.22 5.60
C GLU A 55 7.08 -4.01 6.11
N SER A 56 7.22 -5.32 6.18
CA SER A 56 6.14 -6.20 6.62
C SER A 56 5.72 -5.95 8.07
N ASN A 57 6.64 -5.45 8.91
CA ASN A 57 6.34 -5.12 10.31
C ASN A 57 5.66 -3.75 10.49
N GLY A 58 5.43 -3.01 9.40
CA GLY A 58 4.79 -1.69 9.42
C GLY A 58 5.76 -0.52 9.32
N ASP A 59 7.06 -0.73 9.40
CA ASP A 59 8.04 0.35 9.30
C ASP A 59 8.01 0.98 7.91
N ILE A 60 8.19 2.30 7.86
CA ILE A 60 8.29 3.09 6.64
C ILE A 60 9.72 3.57 6.53
N ARG A 61 10.41 3.19 5.45
CA ARG A 61 11.77 3.64 5.16
C ARG A 61 11.77 4.63 4.01
N VAL A 62 12.56 5.68 4.16
CA VAL A 62 12.87 6.63 3.09
C VAL A 62 14.38 6.73 2.99
N ASN A 63 14.91 6.48 1.79
CA ASN A 63 16.36 6.48 1.53
C ASN A 63 17.13 5.62 2.54
N GLY A 64 16.56 4.47 2.90
CA GLY A 64 17.21 3.50 3.78
C GLY A 64 17.01 3.73 5.28
N SER A 65 16.46 4.87 5.69
CA SER A 65 16.23 5.18 7.12
C SER A 65 14.78 4.96 7.50
N ILE A 66 14.55 4.42 8.70
CA ILE A 66 13.19 4.30 9.24
C ILE A 66 12.73 5.69 9.67
N VAL A 67 11.67 6.19 9.03
CA VAL A 67 11.12 7.53 9.31
C VAL A 67 9.74 7.49 9.93
N GLY A 68 9.08 6.33 9.90
CA GLY A 68 7.72 6.22 10.43
C GLY A 68 7.25 4.78 10.50
N ARG A 69 5.98 4.64 10.82
CA ARG A 69 5.39 3.32 11.02
C ARG A 69 3.88 3.35 10.78
N ILE A 70 3.37 2.32 10.14
CA ILE A 70 1.95 2.01 10.08
C ILE A 70 1.67 1.00 11.19
N GLU A 71 0.87 1.40 12.19
CA GLU A 71 0.52 0.53 13.30
C GLU A 71 -0.63 -0.41 12.94
N ASN A 72 -0.76 -1.52 13.66
CA ASN A 72 -1.80 -2.50 13.38
C ASN A 72 -3.21 -1.93 13.53
N ASN A 73 -3.39 -0.93 14.40
CA ASN A 73 -4.69 -0.28 14.61
C ASN A 73 -4.99 0.81 13.58
N GLY A 74 -4.08 1.09 12.65
CA GLY A 74 -4.24 2.11 11.62
C GLY A 74 -3.56 3.43 11.91
N ASP A 75 -2.99 3.63 13.10
CA ASP A 75 -2.25 4.85 13.40
C ASP A 75 -1.02 4.96 12.53
N ILE A 76 -0.74 6.18 12.07
CA ILE A 76 0.44 6.50 11.27
C ILE A 76 1.36 7.34 12.14
N ARG A 77 2.59 6.83 12.34
CA ARG A 77 3.61 7.53 13.11
C ARG A 77 4.70 8.07 12.20
N LYS A 78 5.18 9.26 12.55
CA LYS A 78 6.38 9.85 11.95
C LYS A 78 7.31 10.27 13.05
N ASN A 79 8.55 9.77 13.03
CA ASN A 79 9.55 10.05 14.07
C ASN A 79 8.99 9.82 15.50
N GLY A 80 8.21 8.75 15.66
CA GLY A 80 7.66 8.36 16.96
C GLY A 80 6.34 9.02 17.35
N SER A 81 5.89 10.07 16.65
CA SER A 81 4.63 10.77 16.95
C SER A 81 3.53 10.31 16.03
N ILE A 82 2.31 10.15 16.56
CA ILE A 82 1.13 9.84 15.76
C ILE A 82 0.75 11.11 14.99
N ILE A 83 0.76 11.03 13.65
CA ILE A 83 0.40 12.15 12.78
C ILE A 83 -0.95 11.98 12.10
N GLY A 84 -1.55 10.81 12.21
CA GLY A 84 -2.87 10.55 11.65
C GLY A 84 -3.26 9.11 11.78
N ARG A 85 -4.33 8.75 11.08
CA ARG A 85 -4.90 7.40 11.16
C ARG A 85 -5.65 7.03 9.88
N VAL A 86 -5.51 5.78 9.48
CA VAL A 86 -6.35 5.19 8.44
C VAL A 86 -7.32 4.25 9.14
N GLU A 87 -8.60 4.59 9.09
CA GLU A 87 -9.63 3.85 9.79
C GLU A 87 -10.00 2.55 9.05
N SER A 88 -10.69 1.65 9.74
CA SER A 88 -11.10 0.36 9.16
C SER A 88 -12.04 0.52 7.97
N ASN A 89 -12.77 1.65 7.90
CA ASN A 89 -13.65 1.98 6.77
C ASN A 89 -12.91 2.74 5.65
N ASN A 90 -11.59 2.87 5.74
CA ASN A 90 -10.69 3.54 4.80
C ASN A 90 -10.72 5.07 4.86
N ASP A 91 -11.40 5.67 5.81
CA ASP A 91 -11.29 7.11 6.06
C ASP A 91 -9.89 7.43 6.55
N VAL A 92 -9.37 8.57 6.10
CA VAL A 92 -8.05 9.05 6.48
C VAL A 92 -8.22 10.28 7.38
N ARG A 93 -7.65 10.21 8.58
CA ARG A 93 -7.67 11.32 9.55
C ARG A 93 -6.29 11.91 9.71
N ILE A 94 -6.25 13.24 9.77
CA ILE A 94 -5.05 14.00 10.13
C ILE A 94 -5.48 15.02 11.18
N ASN A 95 -4.77 15.05 12.31
CA ASN A 95 -5.12 15.91 13.45
C ASN A 95 -6.58 15.74 13.88
N GLY A 96 -7.07 14.50 13.87
CA GLY A 96 -8.43 14.17 14.32
C GLY A 96 -9.54 14.44 13.32
N SER A 97 -9.26 15.10 12.19
CA SER A 97 -10.26 15.41 11.16
C SER A 97 -10.15 14.47 9.97
N ILE A 98 -11.28 14.06 9.41
CA ILE A 98 -11.30 13.28 8.18
C ILE A 98 -10.90 14.20 7.03
N VAL A 99 -9.80 13.87 6.35
CA VAL A 99 -9.30 14.67 5.22
C VAL A 99 -9.59 14.00 3.89
N GLY A 100 -9.86 12.71 3.88
CA GLY A 100 -10.10 11.98 2.66
C GLY A 100 -10.40 10.52 2.88
N ARG A 101 -10.35 9.76 1.80
CA ARG A 101 -10.73 8.35 1.81
C ARG A 101 -10.04 7.60 0.67
N VAL A 102 -9.67 6.38 0.93
CA VAL A 102 -9.24 5.43 -0.09
C VAL A 102 -10.41 4.50 -0.36
N GLU A 103 -11.03 4.59 -1.53
CA GLU A 103 -12.19 3.78 -1.85
C GLU A 103 -11.81 2.34 -2.19
N ASN A 104 -12.76 1.43 -2.07
CA ASN A 104 -12.50 0.00 -2.32
C ASN A 104 -12.12 -0.26 -3.78
N ASN A 105 -12.56 0.59 -4.71
CA ASN A 105 -12.21 0.47 -6.12
C ASN A 105 -10.85 1.10 -6.47
N GLY A 106 -10.16 1.68 -5.48
CA GLY A 106 -8.86 2.32 -5.65
C GLY A 106 -8.89 3.82 -5.81
N ASP A 107 -10.06 4.45 -5.95
CA ASP A 107 -10.15 5.90 -6.06
C ASP A 107 -9.68 6.56 -4.77
N ILE A 108 -8.92 7.63 -4.92
CA ILE A 108 -8.41 8.42 -3.79
C ILE A 108 -9.20 9.72 -3.76
N ARG A 109 -9.91 9.94 -2.65
CA ARG A 109 -10.66 11.19 -2.44
C ARG A 109 -9.97 12.07 -1.43
N TYR A 110 -9.83 13.33 -1.77
CA TYR A 110 -9.35 14.37 -0.88
C TYR A 110 -10.41 15.45 -0.79
N LYS A 111 -10.95 15.67 0.41
CA LYS A 111 -12.02 16.64 0.66
C LYS A 111 -13.18 16.47 -0.34
N GLY A 112 -13.56 15.23 -0.60
CA GLY A 112 -14.69 14.90 -1.47
C GLY A 112 -14.38 14.77 -2.95
N SER A 113 -13.22 15.23 -3.42
CA SER A 113 -12.85 15.15 -4.84
C SER A 113 -11.90 14.00 -5.10
N ILE A 114 -12.08 13.31 -6.21
CA ILE A 114 -11.16 12.25 -6.64
C ILE A 114 -9.88 12.90 -7.17
N ILE A 115 -8.75 12.62 -6.53
CA ILE A 115 -7.45 13.19 -6.92
C ILE A 115 -6.55 12.18 -7.61
N GLY A 116 -6.83 10.89 -7.47
CA GLY A 116 -5.98 9.85 -8.02
C GLY A 116 -6.59 8.48 -7.89
N ARG A 117 -5.76 7.47 -8.17
CA ARG A 117 -6.22 6.09 -8.14
C ARG A 117 -5.06 5.12 -7.92
N ALA A 118 -5.26 4.14 -7.05
CA ALA A 118 -4.39 2.98 -6.91
C ALA A 118 -4.97 1.84 -7.73
N GLU A 119 -4.23 1.34 -8.71
CA GLU A 119 -4.80 0.45 -9.73
C GLU A 119 -5.15 -0.94 -9.20
N GLN A 120 -4.37 -1.48 -8.27
CA GLN A 120 -4.56 -2.83 -7.75
C GLN A 120 -5.16 -2.85 -6.34
N MET A 121 -5.03 -1.78 -5.61
CA MET A 121 -5.51 -1.68 -4.21
C MET A 121 -5.04 -2.84 -3.33
N THR A 122 -3.76 -3.11 -3.36
CA THR A 122 -3.19 -4.24 -2.63
C THR A 122 -3.10 -3.98 -1.12
N ASN A 123 -2.91 -2.73 -0.70
CA ASN A 123 -2.81 -2.38 0.71
C ASN A 123 -3.30 -0.94 0.92
N VAL A 124 -4.50 -0.81 1.50
CA VAL A 124 -5.15 0.49 1.71
C VAL A 124 -4.29 1.46 2.51
N ARG A 125 -3.67 0.97 3.58
CA ARG A 125 -2.89 1.85 4.48
C ARG A 125 -1.63 2.36 3.83
N ARG A 126 -0.93 1.52 3.06
CA ARG A 126 0.24 1.95 2.30
C ARG A 126 -0.14 2.96 1.23
N VAL A 127 -1.24 2.73 0.54
CA VAL A 127 -1.77 3.68 -0.45
C VAL A 127 -2.10 5.01 0.21
N ALA A 128 -2.78 4.99 1.36
CA ALA A 128 -3.12 6.21 2.09
C ALA A 128 -1.85 6.98 2.51
N VAL A 129 -0.81 6.29 2.94
CA VAL A 129 0.47 6.93 3.28
C VAL A 129 1.05 7.67 2.08
N MET A 130 0.97 7.07 0.90
CA MET A 130 1.50 7.71 -0.32
C MET A 130 0.81 9.02 -0.67
N TYR A 131 -0.51 9.09 -0.51
CA TYR A 131 -1.28 10.25 -0.95
C TYR A 131 -1.51 11.31 0.13
N PHE A 132 -1.60 10.91 1.39
CA PHE A 132 -2.08 11.81 2.46
C PHE A 132 -1.00 12.20 3.46
N PHE A 133 0.10 11.48 3.56
CA PHE A 133 1.10 11.69 4.62
C PHE A 133 2.44 12.13 4.03
N PRO A 134 3.24 12.89 4.81
CA PRO A 134 4.44 13.54 4.28
C PRO A 134 5.68 12.64 4.33
N PHE A 135 5.62 11.45 3.74
CA PHE A 135 6.77 10.54 3.63
C PHE A 135 7.36 10.52 2.22
N PHE A 136 6.48 10.51 1.22
CA PHE A 136 6.87 10.43 -0.18
C PHE A 136 6.20 11.56 -0.96
N ASN A 137 6.86 12.03 -2.01
CA ASN A 137 6.33 13.10 -2.83
C ASN A 137 5.88 12.54 -4.19
N LEU A 138 4.58 12.41 -4.38
CA LEU A 138 4.00 11.91 -5.63
C LEU A 138 3.91 12.97 -6.74
N LYS A 139 4.17 14.24 -6.43
CA LYS A 139 4.03 15.33 -7.40
C LYS A 139 5.16 15.41 -8.41
#